data_abeb2b75c0d2a03993b082b2405bff7d
#
_entry.id   abeb2b75c0d2a03993b082b2405bff7d
#
_cell.length_a   1.000
_cell.length_b   1.000
_cell.length_c   1.000
_cell.angle_alpha   90.00
_cell.angle_beta   90.00
_cell.angle_gamma   90.00
#
_symmetry.space_group_name_H-M   'P 1'
#
loop_
_entity.id
_entity.type
_entity.pdbx_description
1 polymer ?
#
loop_
_entity_poly.entity_id
_entity_poly.type
_entity_poly.pdbx_seq_one_letter_code
_entity_poly.pdbx_strand_id
1 'polypeptide(L)'
;MTVIATKWKNQEVRSHNGLVCSNGDIYEVHETWMTSVHETQDFGGWLNVAILAQQELYGGQYMVKCGEAAEHGSIGVVVLESLQNHQPVWTFVSDLSNPFDQIIIKGGWVLVLSTSGAVLRFGAPMRAARLLLPDTSIHASNGGRL
;
A
#
# COMPACT_ATOMS: atom_id res chain seq x y z
N MET A 1 8.05 -17.64 -10.82
CA MET A 1 7.07 -16.83 -10.09
C MET A 1 7.48 -16.72 -8.64
N THR A 2 7.44 -15.54 -8.08
CA THR A 2 7.82 -15.32 -6.70
C THR A 2 6.74 -15.84 -5.75
N VAL A 3 7.10 -16.00 -4.48
CA VAL A 3 6.13 -16.38 -3.45
C VAL A 3 5.04 -15.31 -3.34
N ILE A 4 5.44 -14.03 -3.43
CA ILE A 4 4.50 -12.92 -3.37
C ILE A 4 3.48 -13.02 -4.51
N ALA A 5 3.93 -13.30 -5.72
CA ALA A 5 3.03 -13.41 -6.87
C ALA A 5 2.10 -14.62 -6.73
N THR A 6 2.61 -15.73 -6.21
CA THR A 6 1.79 -16.92 -5.98
C THR A 6 0.70 -16.63 -4.94
N LYS A 7 1.05 -15.96 -3.86
CA LYS A 7 0.07 -15.63 -2.82
C LYS A 7 -0.95 -14.60 -3.30
N TRP A 8 -0.51 -13.65 -4.12
CA TRP A 8 -1.42 -12.63 -4.63
C TRP A 8 -2.52 -13.21 -5.52
N LYS A 9 -2.28 -14.33 -6.19
CA LYS A 9 -3.34 -15.00 -6.94
C LYS A 9 -4.53 -15.37 -6.06
N ASN A 10 -4.31 -15.55 -4.77
CA ASN A 10 -5.35 -15.82 -3.80
C ASN A 10 -5.71 -14.57 -3.00
N GLN A 11 -5.27 -13.40 -3.46
CA GLN A 11 -5.47 -12.12 -2.78
C GLN A 11 -4.89 -12.12 -1.36
N GLU A 12 -3.69 -12.69 -1.24
CA GLU A 12 -2.97 -12.70 0.03
C GLU A 12 -1.70 -11.86 -0.08
N VAL A 13 -1.42 -11.06 0.94
CA VAL A 13 -0.20 -10.26 1.04
C VAL A 13 0.52 -10.60 2.34
N ARG A 14 1.82 -10.30 2.38
CA ARG A 14 2.58 -10.50 3.60
C ARG A 14 2.06 -9.59 4.70
N SER A 15 2.04 -10.10 5.92
CA SER A 15 1.60 -9.33 7.08
C SER A 15 2.68 -8.36 7.59
N HIS A 16 3.59 -7.97 6.74
CA HIS A 16 4.64 -7.01 7.08
C HIS A 16 4.10 -5.59 7.04
N ASN A 17 4.31 -4.84 8.11
CA ASN A 17 3.87 -3.45 8.16
C ASN A 17 4.87 -2.59 7.39
N GLY A 18 4.59 -2.39 6.13
CA GLY A 18 5.46 -1.65 5.23
C GLY A 18 5.29 -2.07 3.79
N LEU A 19 6.29 -1.76 2.99
CA LEU A 19 6.32 -2.02 1.56
C LEU A 19 7.16 -3.25 1.26
N VAL A 20 6.63 -4.19 0.52
CA VAL A 20 7.35 -5.37 0.07
C VAL A 20 7.34 -5.38 -1.44
N CYS A 21 8.50 -5.27 -2.06
CA CYS A 21 8.63 -5.23 -3.50
C CYS A 21 8.90 -6.62 -4.08
N SER A 22 8.45 -6.86 -5.30
CA SER A 22 8.60 -8.15 -5.93
C SER A 22 10.06 -8.51 -6.22
N ASN A 23 10.94 -7.51 -6.28
CA ASN A 23 12.37 -7.74 -6.47
C ASN A 23 13.09 -8.10 -5.17
N GLY A 24 12.37 -8.15 -4.05
CA GLY A 24 12.94 -8.51 -2.76
C GLY A 24 13.21 -7.34 -1.82
N ASP A 25 13.10 -6.11 -2.29
CA ASP A 25 13.32 -4.95 -1.43
C ASP A 25 12.17 -4.82 -0.44
N ILE A 26 12.49 -4.51 0.79
CA ILE A 26 11.52 -4.39 1.88
C ILE A 26 11.78 -3.09 2.64
N TYR A 27 10.72 -2.39 2.97
CA TYR A 27 10.78 -1.12 3.70
C TYR A 27 9.82 -1.17 4.88
N GLU A 28 10.30 -0.74 6.05
CA GLU A 28 9.44 -0.56 7.22
C GLU A 28 8.83 0.83 7.21
N VAL A 29 7.63 0.93 7.77
CA VAL A 29 6.94 2.20 7.90
C VAL A 29 7.24 2.81 9.27
N HIS A 30 7.60 4.09 9.27
CA HIS A 30 7.81 4.86 10.48
C HIS A 30 7.00 6.14 10.35
N GLU A 31 5.80 6.14 10.84
CA GLU A 31 4.90 7.31 10.76
C GLU A 31 4.77 7.84 9.34
N THR A 32 5.60 8.82 8.95
CA THR A 32 5.47 9.45 7.64
C THR A 32 6.56 9.06 6.66
N TRP A 33 7.39 8.11 7.00
CA TRP A 33 8.50 7.72 6.14
C TRP A 33 8.79 6.23 6.25
N MET A 34 9.57 5.74 5.30
CA MET A 34 9.92 4.32 5.23
C MET A 34 11.42 4.15 5.19
N THR A 35 11.93 3.11 5.86
CA THR A 35 13.32 2.73 5.79
C THR A 35 13.46 1.35 5.19
N SER A 36 14.47 1.18 4.36
CA SER A 36 14.82 -0.12 3.80
C SER A 36 15.34 -1.04 4.90
N VAL A 37 14.97 -2.31 4.84
CA VAL A 37 15.49 -3.34 5.75
C VAL A 37 16.17 -4.43 4.94
N HIS A 38 17.21 -5.02 5.52
CA HIS A 38 18.03 -5.98 4.79
C HIS A 38 17.43 -7.36 4.71
N GLU A 39 16.71 -7.76 5.72
CA GLU A 39 16.20 -9.10 5.81
C GLU A 39 14.72 -9.11 6.04
N THR A 40 14.09 -10.11 5.48
CA THR A 40 12.72 -10.39 5.84
C THR A 40 12.74 -11.05 7.19
N GLN A 41 12.21 -10.39 8.18
CA GLN A 41 11.80 -11.09 9.37
C GLN A 41 10.68 -12.05 8.98
N ASP A 42 10.50 -13.08 9.75
CA ASP A 42 9.31 -13.89 9.60
C ASP A 42 8.17 -13.10 10.23
N PHE A 43 7.34 -12.52 9.41
CA PHE A 43 6.25 -11.68 9.89
C PHE A 43 5.00 -12.47 10.23
N GLY A 44 5.12 -13.78 10.32
CA GLY A 44 4.02 -14.58 10.84
C GLY A 44 2.89 -14.82 9.89
N GLY A 45 3.11 -14.72 8.60
CA GLY A 45 2.12 -15.22 7.67
C GLY A 45 1.60 -14.23 6.67
N TRP A 46 0.41 -14.50 6.20
CA TRP A 46 -0.20 -13.82 5.05
C TRP A 46 -1.59 -13.34 5.44
N LEU A 47 -1.96 -12.18 4.90
CA LEU A 47 -3.26 -11.59 5.15
C LEU A 47 -4.12 -11.72 3.89
N ASN A 48 -5.35 -12.14 4.05
CA ASN A 48 -6.34 -12.05 2.97
C ASN A 48 -6.77 -10.60 2.83
N VAL A 49 -6.92 -10.15 1.60
CA VAL A 49 -7.25 -8.76 1.30
C VAL A 49 -8.67 -8.65 0.77
N ALA A 50 -9.43 -7.73 1.34
CA ALA A 50 -10.70 -7.31 0.80
C ALA A 50 -10.48 -6.03 0.00
N ILE A 51 -10.70 -6.09 -1.31
CA ILE A 51 -10.49 -4.94 -2.20
C ILE A 51 -11.69 -4.01 -2.10
N LEU A 52 -11.42 -2.75 -1.79
CA LEU A 52 -12.45 -1.71 -1.67
C LEU A 52 -12.47 -0.75 -2.85
N ALA A 53 -11.33 -0.54 -3.51
CA ALA A 53 -11.25 0.31 -4.69
C ALA A 53 -10.10 -0.14 -5.58
N GLN A 54 -10.21 0.15 -6.87
CA GLN A 54 -9.12 -0.13 -7.80
C GLN A 54 -9.17 0.86 -8.96
N GLN A 55 -8.02 1.11 -9.57
CA GLN A 55 -7.88 2.08 -10.65
C GLN A 55 -6.74 1.68 -11.58
N GLU A 56 -7.01 1.68 -12.88
CA GLU A 56 -5.95 1.49 -13.88
C GLU A 56 -5.06 2.72 -13.94
N LEU A 57 -3.78 2.50 -14.17
CA LEU A 57 -2.76 3.54 -14.25
C LEU A 57 -1.98 3.42 -15.55
N TYR A 58 -1.49 4.55 -16.03
CA TYR A 58 -0.52 4.60 -17.13
C TYR A 58 -0.94 3.83 -18.37
N GLY A 59 -2.13 4.17 -18.86
CA GLY A 59 -2.61 3.56 -20.10
C GLY A 59 -2.95 2.09 -19.99
N GLY A 60 -3.27 1.62 -18.81
CA GLY A 60 -3.64 0.22 -18.63
C GLY A 60 -2.46 -0.71 -18.35
N GLN A 61 -1.28 -0.15 -18.06
CA GLN A 61 -0.11 -0.99 -17.77
C GLN A 61 -0.11 -1.50 -16.34
N TYR A 62 -0.73 -0.77 -15.44
CA TYR A 62 -0.76 -1.10 -14.02
C TYR A 62 -2.15 -0.91 -13.44
N MET A 63 -2.40 -1.60 -12.35
CA MET A 63 -3.61 -1.44 -11.57
C MET A 63 -3.21 -1.21 -10.12
N VAL A 64 -3.74 -0.16 -9.50
CA VAL A 64 -3.63 -0.02 -8.06
C VAL A 64 -4.91 -0.56 -7.45
N LYS A 65 -4.76 -1.41 -6.45
CA LYS A 65 -5.87 -2.00 -5.69
C LYS A 65 -5.65 -1.66 -4.24
N CYS A 66 -6.69 -1.30 -3.55
CA CYS A 66 -6.58 -0.97 -2.13
C CYS A 66 -7.76 -1.51 -1.35
N GLY A 67 -7.56 -1.64 -0.06
CA GLY A 67 -8.60 -2.16 0.79
C GLY A 67 -8.11 -2.41 2.21
N GLU A 68 -8.52 -3.53 2.75
CA GLU A 68 -8.22 -3.91 4.12
C GLU A 68 -7.87 -5.38 4.23
N ALA A 69 -7.22 -5.75 5.31
CA ALA A 69 -7.08 -7.15 5.66
C ALA A 69 -8.47 -7.68 6.03
N ALA A 70 -8.90 -8.76 5.38
CA ALA A 70 -10.28 -9.23 5.53
C ALA A 70 -10.66 -9.59 6.96
N GLU A 71 -9.67 -10.02 7.75
CA GLU A 71 -9.92 -10.42 9.14
C GLU A 71 -9.53 -9.34 10.15
N HIS A 72 -8.96 -8.24 9.70
CA HIS A 72 -8.48 -7.17 10.57
C HIS A 72 -8.79 -5.82 9.93
N GLY A 73 -9.98 -5.33 10.12
CA GLY A 73 -10.48 -4.14 9.44
C GLY A 73 -9.74 -2.84 9.77
N SER A 74 -8.80 -2.83 10.70
CA SER A 74 -7.97 -1.67 10.96
C SER A 74 -6.67 -1.66 10.16
N ILE A 75 -6.39 -2.73 9.43
CA ILE A 75 -5.17 -2.84 8.63
C ILE A 75 -5.47 -2.45 7.21
N GLY A 76 -4.80 -1.40 6.72
CA GLY A 76 -4.92 -0.96 5.34
C GLY A 76 -3.95 -1.68 4.43
N VAL A 77 -4.38 -1.93 3.19
CA VAL A 77 -3.58 -2.64 2.19
C VAL A 77 -3.65 -1.89 0.87
N VAL A 78 -2.51 -1.75 0.22
CA VAL A 78 -2.42 -1.22 -1.15
C VAL A 78 -1.51 -2.12 -1.96
N VAL A 79 -1.92 -2.47 -3.16
CA VAL A 79 -1.11 -3.31 -4.06
C VAL A 79 -1.02 -2.63 -5.40
N LEU A 80 0.19 -2.52 -5.92
CA LEU A 80 0.40 -2.13 -7.31
C LEU A 80 0.64 -3.38 -8.13
N GLU A 81 -0.24 -3.64 -9.08
CA GLU A 81 -0.21 -4.84 -9.90
C GLU A 81 0.16 -4.48 -11.33
N SER A 82 1.05 -5.27 -11.93
CA SER A 82 1.32 -5.16 -13.37
C SER A 82 0.22 -5.88 -14.12
N LEU A 83 -0.43 -5.20 -15.05
CA LEU A 83 -1.48 -5.81 -15.86
C LEU A 83 -0.91 -6.69 -16.98
N GLN A 84 0.38 -6.58 -17.27
CA GLN A 84 1.01 -7.41 -18.27
C GLN A 84 1.09 -8.87 -17.82
N ASN A 85 1.40 -9.10 -16.56
CA ASN A 85 1.56 -10.45 -16.02
C ASN A 85 0.71 -10.73 -14.78
N HIS A 86 -0.09 -9.74 -14.35
CA HIS A 86 -0.97 -9.85 -13.18
C HIS A 86 -0.23 -10.17 -11.88
N GLN A 87 1.01 -9.71 -11.78
CA GLN A 87 1.83 -9.90 -10.60
C GLN A 87 2.00 -8.58 -9.87
N PRO A 88 2.11 -8.60 -8.54
CA PRO A 88 2.33 -7.36 -7.82
C PRO A 88 3.74 -6.83 -8.08
N VAL A 89 3.82 -5.54 -8.31
CA VAL A 89 5.08 -4.82 -8.32
C VAL A 89 5.54 -4.61 -6.89
N TRP A 90 4.60 -4.23 -6.03
CA TRP A 90 4.81 -4.16 -4.60
C TRP A 90 3.48 -4.28 -3.87
N THR A 91 3.57 -4.65 -2.60
CA THR A 91 2.43 -4.66 -1.69
C THR A 91 2.76 -3.79 -0.48
N PHE A 92 1.77 -3.07 -0.01
CA PHE A 92 1.90 -2.18 1.13
C PHE A 92 0.84 -2.53 2.18
N VAL A 93 1.27 -2.67 3.42
CA VAL A 93 0.38 -2.96 4.54
C VAL A 93 0.69 -1.99 5.67
N SER A 94 -0.33 -1.46 6.29
CA SER A 94 -0.16 -0.56 7.43
C SER A 94 -1.22 -0.82 8.49
N ASP A 95 -0.78 -0.98 9.72
CA ASP A 95 -1.66 -1.05 10.86
C ASP A 95 -1.94 0.33 11.46
N LEU A 96 -1.37 1.38 10.86
CA LEU A 96 -1.53 2.76 11.30
C LEU A 96 -2.54 3.54 10.49
N SER A 97 -2.97 2.99 9.36
CA SER A 97 -3.73 3.76 8.37
C SER A 97 -5.23 3.54 8.41
N ASN A 98 -5.71 2.43 8.96
CA ASN A 98 -7.06 1.94 8.70
C ASN A 98 -7.24 1.60 7.21
N PRO A 99 -8.36 1.05 6.78
CA PRO A 99 -8.55 0.63 5.39
C PRO A 99 -8.35 1.76 4.40
N PHE A 100 -7.77 1.44 3.25
CA PHE A 100 -7.70 2.37 2.12
C PHE A 100 -8.90 2.12 1.21
N ASP A 101 -9.65 3.15 0.91
CA ASP A 101 -10.88 3.01 0.13
C ASP A 101 -11.05 4.03 -0.99
N GLN A 102 -10.06 4.88 -1.22
CA GLN A 102 -10.17 5.90 -2.25
C GLN A 102 -8.86 6.09 -2.97
N ILE A 103 -8.94 6.25 -4.29
CA ILE A 103 -7.77 6.46 -5.14
C ILE A 103 -7.99 7.73 -5.95
N ILE A 104 -7.00 8.63 -5.93
CA ILE A 104 -7.03 9.88 -6.67
C ILE A 104 -5.75 9.98 -7.48
N ILE A 105 -5.87 10.33 -8.77
CA ILE A 105 -4.72 10.61 -9.61
C ILE A 105 -4.69 12.10 -9.88
N LYS A 106 -3.59 12.73 -9.53
CA LYS A 106 -3.47 14.18 -9.65
C LYS A 106 -2.04 14.58 -9.92
N GLY A 107 -1.82 15.27 -11.02
CA GLY A 107 -0.52 15.85 -11.33
C GLY A 107 0.62 14.85 -11.43
N GLY A 108 0.38 13.67 -11.95
CA GLY A 108 1.40 12.62 -12.04
C GLY A 108 1.58 11.82 -10.76
N TRP A 109 0.83 12.15 -9.72
CA TRP A 109 0.86 11.42 -8.47
C TRP A 109 -0.37 10.55 -8.32
N VAL A 110 -0.17 9.41 -7.68
CA VAL A 110 -1.26 8.56 -7.25
C VAL A 110 -1.38 8.69 -5.73
N LEU A 111 -2.57 9.02 -5.29
CA LEU A 111 -2.88 9.18 -3.87
C LEU A 111 -3.90 8.12 -3.49
N VAL A 112 -3.56 7.30 -2.53
CA VAL A 112 -4.47 6.29 -2.00
C VAL A 112 -4.82 6.71 -0.59
N LEU A 113 -6.10 6.95 -0.34
CA LEU A 113 -6.56 7.54 0.90
C LEU A 113 -7.24 6.50 1.78
N SER A 114 -6.94 6.56 3.06
CA SER A 114 -7.58 5.69 4.04
C SER A 114 -8.78 6.36 4.67
N THR A 115 -9.58 5.57 5.35
CA THR A 115 -10.76 6.05 6.08
C THR A 115 -10.40 6.96 7.25
N SER A 116 -9.16 6.90 7.73
CA SER A 116 -8.72 7.76 8.83
C SER A 116 -7.91 8.97 8.35
N GLY A 117 -7.81 9.16 7.05
CA GLY A 117 -7.08 10.31 6.50
C GLY A 117 -5.61 10.08 6.21
N ALA A 118 -5.12 8.87 6.34
CA ALA A 118 -3.77 8.55 5.90
C ALA A 118 -3.71 8.54 4.37
N VAL A 119 -2.59 8.94 3.82
CA VAL A 119 -2.40 9.00 2.37
C VAL A 119 -1.12 8.27 2.00
N LEU A 120 -1.23 7.26 1.17
CA LEU A 120 -0.08 6.64 0.53
C LEU A 120 0.09 7.31 -0.83
N ARG A 121 1.24 7.91 -1.05
CA ARG A 121 1.51 8.65 -2.28
C ARG A 121 2.66 8.01 -3.04
N PHE A 122 2.49 7.85 -4.33
CA PHE A 122 3.58 7.41 -5.20
C PHE A 122 3.41 8.02 -6.60
N GLY A 123 4.51 8.02 -7.36
CA GLY A 123 4.52 8.60 -8.69
C GLY A 123 5.15 7.66 -9.71
N ALA A 124 5.27 8.15 -10.92
CA ALA A 124 5.97 7.44 -11.99
C ALA A 124 7.43 7.90 -12.05
N PRO A 125 8.40 6.99 -12.28
CA PRO A 125 8.20 5.55 -12.28
C PRO A 125 7.85 5.04 -10.88
N MET A 126 7.30 3.87 -10.83
CA MET A 126 6.73 3.33 -9.62
C MET A 126 7.76 2.87 -8.65
N ARG A 127 8.50 3.73 -8.09
CA ARG A 127 9.39 3.39 -7.00
C ARG A 127 9.01 4.24 -5.83
N ALA A 128 9.51 4.17 -4.73
CA ALA A 128 9.33 5.06 -3.61
C ALA A 128 7.90 5.49 -3.37
N ALA A 129 7.16 4.66 -2.72
CA ALA A 129 5.91 5.05 -2.13
C ALA A 129 6.19 5.77 -0.82
N ARG A 130 5.32 6.69 -0.44
CA ARG A 130 5.45 7.43 0.80
C ARG A 130 4.10 7.48 1.50
N LEU A 131 4.09 7.06 2.76
CA LEU A 131 2.90 7.14 3.59
C LEU A 131 2.90 8.47 4.33
N LEU A 132 1.79 9.16 4.23
CA LEU A 132 1.55 10.39 4.97
C LEU A 132 0.42 10.13 5.94
N LEU A 133 0.73 10.13 7.22
CA LEU A 133 -0.27 9.92 8.25
C LEU A 133 -0.84 11.25 8.72
N PRO A 134 -2.08 11.29 9.16
CA PRO A 134 -2.61 12.50 9.77
C PRO A 134 -1.76 12.84 10.98
N ASP A 135 -1.33 14.07 11.07
CA ASP A 135 -0.63 14.55 12.25
C ASP A 135 -1.69 15.06 13.21
N THR A 136 -1.91 14.34 14.28
CA THR A 136 -2.99 14.67 15.19
C THR A 136 -2.81 16.03 15.85
N SER A 137 -1.61 16.47 16.11
CA SER A 137 -1.41 17.78 16.70
C SER A 137 -1.70 18.91 15.71
N ILE A 138 -1.28 18.75 14.49
CA ILE A 138 -1.56 19.71 13.45
C ILE A 138 -2.99 19.54 12.96
N HIS A 139 -3.42 18.32 12.86
CA HIS A 139 -4.75 17.98 12.42
C HIS A 139 -5.80 18.58 13.33
N ALA A 140 -5.57 18.55 14.62
CA ALA A 140 -6.47 19.16 15.55
C ALA A 140 -6.56 20.67 15.36
N SER A 141 -5.52 21.30 14.87
CA SER A 141 -5.52 22.75 14.70
C SER A 141 -6.04 23.18 13.35
N ASN A 142 -5.82 22.44 12.31
CA ASN A 142 -6.22 22.87 11.00
C ASN A 142 -6.60 21.75 10.07
N GLY A 143 -6.85 20.65 10.62
CA GLY A 143 -7.42 19.51 9.87
C GLY A 143 -7.10 19.48 8.44
N GLY A 144 -7.07 19.66 7.73
CA GLY A 144 -7.02 19.51 6.34
C GLY A 144 -5.74 19.60 5.66
N ARG A 145 -4.70 19.44 6.35
CA ARG A 145 -3.59 19.54 5.69
C ARG A 145 -3.04 18.42 5.23
N LEU A 146 -2.96 18.01 4.33
CA LEU A 146 -2.18 16.98 3.73
C LEU A 146 -1.29 17.52 2.63
#